data_d15e9c786ce6565b7557a7c6e41ce4e8
#
_entry.id   d15e9c786ce6565b7557a7c6e41ce4e8
#
_cell.length_a   1.000
_cell.length_b   1.000
_cell.length_c   1.000
_cell.angle_alpha   90.00
_cell.angle_beta   90.00
_cell.angle_gamma   90.00
#
_symmetry.space_group_name_H-M   'P 1'
#
loop_
_entity.id
_entity.type
_entity.pdbx_description
1 polymer ?
#
loop_
_entity_poly.entity_id
_entity_poly.type
_entity_poly.pdbx_seq_one_letter_code
_entity_poly.pdbx_strand_id
1 'polypeptide(L)'
;EIAVAAIVPEAGRLATVLLVDTSGHEKETEELLGTIEDRLLEQKAERLADFEEKIRVYKLPQEDPSADDVGTEEPAEQVVAVVHEGRALVVGDDPVQVSHVLAVLENGRQDSLASKEQFVKVSEGSLENLAASPSKLRWYIDPFRFAAAYKLAHPPKKRQKGPDYVEILGRQGFDAVKALGGVIMFDDGPHQMRHQTIAYAPPLPGRDPASIDRYDLAARMLRFPESAEIQPLSWVPKNVSSWSSLKWDIQTAFQSAESLVDDVVGEKGVFDDVIASLKEDPDGPQIDVESDLIACLGKRIVLLGDYEEPIDIDSDRLVIAVEATDPEKVAATVGKSMATDPDMRRIEAHGVVIWELIDRSMEIPTLEIETPGGIVAHADQEEDSPSDRRRRLREKEEKLLPHSAVTVAHGHLLIASHRDVLERVLT
;
A
#
# COMPACT_ATOMS: atom_id res chain seq x y z
N GLU A 1 14.93 24.11 11.90
CA GLU A 1 14.05 23.32 10.99
C GLU A 1 14.87 22.24 10.29
N ILE A 2 14.28 21.07 10.10
CA ILE A 2 14.91 19.95 9.38
C ILE A 2 13.97 19.54 8.24
N ALA A 3 14.53 19.38 7.03
CA ALA A 3 13.81 18.85 5.88
C ALA A 3 14.57 17.68 5.25
N VAL A 4 13.85 16.63 4.85
CA VAL A 4 14.40 15.51 4.07
C VAL A 4 13.68 15.47 2.75
N ALA A 5 14.40 15.38 1.66
CA ALA A 5 13.86 15.29 0.31
C ALA A 5 14.43 14.09 -0.44
N ALA A 6 13.54 13.32 -1.07
CA ALA A 6 13.89 12.38 -2.12
C ALA A 6 13.74 13.08 -3.46
N ILE A 7 14.84 13.26 -4.18
CA ILE A 7 14.91 14.02 -5.44
C ILE A 7 15.12 13.01 -6.57
N VAL A 8 14.29 13.14 -7.61
CA VAL A 8 14.40 12.35 -8.84
C VAL A 8 14.99 13.25 -9.91
N PRO A 9 16.29 13.13 -10.23
CA PRO A 9 16.90 13.85 -11.35
C PRO A 9 16.29 13.41 -12.68
N GLU A 10 16.42 14.24 -13.73
CA GLU A 10 15.98 13.86 -15.09
C GLU A 10 16.74 12.65 -15.63
N ALA A 11 18.01 12.50 -15.23
CA ALA A 11 18.82 11.32 -15.51
C ALA A 11 19.59 10.92 -14.24
N GLY A 12 19.44 9.68 -13.84
CA GLY A 12 20.16 9.15 -12.67
C GLY A 12 19.29 8.43 -11.64
N ARG A 13 19.92 8.03 -10.55
CA ARG A 13 19.26 7.35 -9.43
C ARG A 13 18.55 8.35 -8.51
N LEU A 14 17.60 7.86 -7.73
CA LEU A 14 16.99 8.61 -6.63
C LEU A 14 18.10 9.15 -5.70
N ALA A 15 18.09 10.45 -5.44
CA ALA A 15 18.97 11.13 -4.50
C ALA A 15 18.21 11.51 -3.23
N THR A 16 18.88 11.40 -2.08
CA THR A 16 18.36 11.84 -0.80
C THR A 16 19.14 13.05 -0.32
N VAL A 17 18.43 14.09 0.08
CA VAL A 17 19.04 15.31 0.64
C VAL A 17 18.38 15.65 1.96
N LEU A 18 19.23 15.89 2.98
CA LEU A 18 18.88 16.43 4.27
C LEU A 18 19.28 17.91 4.30
N LEU A 19 18.37 18.78 4.69
CA LEU A 19 18.59 20.21 4.92
C LEU A 19 18.27 20.53 6.37
N VAL A 20 19.20 21.22 7.05
CA VAL A 20 19.05 21.66 8.44
C VAL A 20 19.27 23.16 8.51
N ASP A 21 18.34 23.90 9.14
CA ASP A 21 18.53 25.30 9.50
C ASP A 21 19.36 25.36 10.80
N THR A 22 20.56 25.90 10.70
CA THR A 22 21.56 25.99 11.77
C THR A 22 21.64 27.39 12.41
N SER A 23 20.66 28.27 12.14
CA SER A 23 20.63 29.63 12.65
C SER A 23 20.81 29.69 14.16
N GLY A 24 21.84 30.39 14.61
CA GLY A 24 22.19 30.54 16.04
C GLY A 24 22.93 29.34 16.65
N HIS A 25 23.33 28.36 15.81
CA HIS A 25 24.06 27.15 16.22
C HIS A 25 25.27 26.87 15.31
N GLU A 26 25.84 27.91 14.72
CA GLU A 26 26.91 27.79 13.73
C GLU A 26 28.14 27.08 14.30
N LYS A 27 28.48 27.36 15.56
CA LYS A 27 29.62 26.73 16.23
C LYS A 27 29.39 25.25 16.52
N GLU A 28 28.23 24.92 17.05
CA GLU A 28 27.83 23.53 17.33
C GLU A 28 27.75 22.72 16.02
N THR A 29 27.36 23.37 14.93
CA THR A 29 27.30 22.74 13.57
C THR A 29 28.71 22.41 13.08
N GLU A 30 29.68 23.31 13.23
CA GLU A 30 31.08 23.04 12.87
C GLU A 30 31.70 21.91 13.73
N GLU A 31 31.41 21.88 15.02
CA GLU A 31 31.84 20.78 15.91
C GLU A 31 31.21 19.42 15.49
N LEU A 32 29.94 19.45 15.13
CA LEU A 32 29.22 18.25 14.60
C LEU A 32 29.84 17.78 13.29
N LEU A 33 30.10 18.69 12.33
CA LEU A 33 30.73 18.36 11.06
C LEU A 33 32.10 17.73 11.24
N GLY A 34 32.94 18.25 12.17
CA GLY A 34 34.21 17.62 12.53
C GLY A 34 34.02 16.18 13.05
N THR A 35 33.02 15.98 13.91
CA THR A 35 32.69 14.64 14.44
C THR A 35 32.21 13.68 13.34
N ILE A 36 31.42 14.16 12.40
CA ILE A 36 30.93 13.36 11.25
C ILE A 36 32.11 12.97 10.35
N GLU A 37 32.99 13.93 10.04
CA GLU A 37 34.20 13.69 9.22
C GLU A 37 35.09 12.64 9.86
N ASP A 38 35.40 12.78 11.16
CA ASP A 38 36.22 11.81 11.90
C ASP A 38 35.60 10.40 11.83
N ARG A 39 34.28 10.28 12.05
CA ARG A 39 33.58 8.99 11.96
C ARG A 39 33.60 8.38 10.55
N LEU A 40 33.42 9.19 9.51
CA LEU A 40 33.50 8.72 8.14
C LEU A 40 34.90 8.16 7.84
N LEU A 41 35.96 8.85 8.27
CA LEU A 41 37.33 8.41 8.10
C LEU A 41 37.66 7.15 8.94
N GLU A 42 37.14 7.06 10.16
CA GLU A 42 37.23 5.83 10.97
C GLU A 42 36.58 4.63 10.30
N GLN A 43 35.46 4.86 9.60
CA GLN A 43 34.76 3.85 8.79
C GLN A 43 35.44 3.58 7.42
N LYS A 44 36.63 4.13 7.20
CA LYS A 44 37.42 3.98 5.96
C LYS A 44 36.76 4.65 4.72
N ALA A 45 35.95 5.69 4.91
CA ALA A 45 35.53 6.52 3.82
C ALA A 45 36.71 7.26 3.20
N GLU A 46 36.75 7.35 1.88
CA GLU A 46 37.78 8.09 1.16
C GLU A 46 37.31 9.53 0.93
N ARG A 47 38.10 10.51 1.40
CA ARG A 47 37.88 11.91 1.09
C ARG A 47 38.21 12.17 -0.38
N LEU A 48 37.24 12.57 -1.20
CA LEU A 48 37.43 12.98 -2.59
C LEU A 48 37.73 14.49 -2.69
N ALA A 49 38.03 14.95 -3.91
CA ALA A 49 38.13 16.38 -4.19
C ALA A 49 36.76 17.05 -3.95
N ASP A 50 36.80 18.30 -3.44
CA ASP A 50 35.57 19.04 -3.20
C ASP A 50 34.82 19.32 -4.52
N PHE A 51 33.53 19.06 -4.51
CA PHE A 51 32.68 19.34 -5.66
C PHE A 51 32.35 20.87 -5.65
N GLU A 52 32.55 21.54 -6.77
CA GLU A 52 32.41 22.99 -6.91
C GLU A 52 33.18 23.82 -5.86
N GLU A 53 34.36 23.31 -5.42
CA GLU A 53 35.27 23.97 -4.45
C GLU A 53 34.68 24.20 -3.05
N LYS A 54 33.42 23.77 -2.78
CA LYS A 54 32.74 24.02 -1.49
C LYS A 54 32.03 22.80 -0.89
N ILE A 55 31.65 21.82 -1.69
CA ILE A 55 30.91 20.65 -1.20
C ILE A 55 31.93 19.55 -0.91
N ARG A 56 32.05 19.14 0.35
CA ARG A 56 32.90 18.03 0.79
C ARG A 56 32.26 16.73 0.34
N VAL A 57 33.05 15.85 -0.31
CA VAL A 57 32.56 14.57 -0.82
C VAL A 57 33.38 13.43 -0.22
N TYR A 58 32.71 12.43 0.32
CA TYR A 58 33.28 11.22 0.89
C TYR A 58 32.71 10.01 0.17
N LYS A 59 33.59 9.13 -0.32
CA LYS A 59 33.22 7.85 -0.88
C LYS A 59 33.20 6.82 0.25
N LEU A 60 32.06 6.15 0.43
CA LEU A 60 31.93 5.09 1.44
C LEU A 60 32.59 3.80 0.97
N PRO A 61 33.15 2.97 1.89
CA PRO A 61 33.62 1.66 1.54
C PRO A 61 32.47 0.80 1.04
N GLN A 62 32.69 0.06 -0.04
CA GLN A 62 31.72 -0.92 -0.52
C GLN A 62 31.68 -2.08 0.46
N GLU A 63 30.47 -2.47 0.90
CA GLU A 63 30.30 -3.76 1.58
C GLU A 63 30.56 -4.89 0.57
N ASP A 64 31.34 -5.89 0.99
CA ASP A 64 31.53 -7.09 0.14
C ASP A 64 30.14 -7.68 -0.16
N PRO A 65 29.81 -7.91 -1.44
CA PRO A 65 28.53 -8.50 -1.79
C PRO A 65 28.38 -9.84 -1.08
N SER A 66 27.31 -10.02 -0.33
CA SER A 66 26.97 -11.28 0.28
C SER A 66 26.89 -12.37 -0.80
N ALA A 67 27.27 -13.61 -0.49
CA ALA A 67 27.33 -14.71 -1.44
C ALA A 67 25.98 -15.02 -2.16
N ASP A 68 24.90 -14.42 -1.71
CA ASP A 68 23.56 -14.50 -2.31
C ASP A 68 23.28 -13.41 -3.37
N ASP A 69 24.12 -12.39 -3.48
CA ASP A 69 23.97 -11.26 -4.41
C ASP A 69 24.84 -11.41 -5.67
N VAL A 70 24.67 -12.51 -6.38
CA VAL A 70 25.28 -12.71 -7.71
C VAL A 70 24.49 -11.92 -8.77
N GLY A 71 24.43 -10.63 -8.63
CA GLY A 71 23.93 -9.69 -9.62
C GLY A 71 25.08 -9.07 -10.41
N THR A 72 25.01 -9.12 -11.73
CA THR A 72 26.05 -8.75 -12.70
C THR A 72 26.24 -7.24 -12.91
N GLU A 73 25.81 -6.37 -12.01
CA GLU A 73 26.09 -4.94 -12.05
C GLU A 73 26.94 -4.58 -10.84
N GLU A 74 28.04 -3.86 -11.07
CA GLU A 74 28.85 -3.31 -10.00
C GLU A 74 27.96 -2.43 -9.12
N PRO A 75 28.00 -2.61 -7.78
CA PRO A 75 27.21 -1.77 -6.89
C PRO A 75 27.60 -0.30 -7.11
N ALA A 76 26.61 0.56 -7.29
CA ALA A 76 26.84 1.98 -7.49
C ALA A 76 27.66 2.56 -6.32
N GLU A 77 28.64 3.39 -6.66
CA GLU A 77 29.46 4.07 -5.63
C GLU A 77 28.54 4.83 -4.67
N GLN A 78 28.70 4.56 -3.38
CA GLN A 78 27.98 5.29 -2.34
C GLN A 78 28.84 6.47 -1.91
N VAL A 79 28.27 7.67 -1.99
CA VAL A 79 28.95 8.90 -1.58
C VAL A 79 28.11 9.67 -0.56
N VAL A 80 28.79 10.44 0.27
CA VAL A 80 28.17 11.45 1.14
C VAL A 80 28.75 12.79 0.75
N ALA A 81 27.88 13.72 0.38
CA ALA A 81 28.22 15.10 0.06
C ALA A 81 27.71 16.01 1.17
N VAL A 82 28.55 16.90 1.69
CA VAL A 82 28.23 17.74 2.84
C VAL A 82 28.69 19.16 2.58
N VAL A 83 27.84 20.13 2.89
CA VAL A 83 28.18 21.54 2.86
C VAL A 83 27.45 22.29 3.96
N HIS A 84 28.14 23.24 4.59
CA HIS A 84 27.57 24.23 5.48
C HIS A 84 27.81 25.61 4.90
N GLU A 85 26.75 26.31 4.52
CA GLU A 85 26.83 27.63 3.94
C GLU A 85 25.79 28.56 4.57
N GLY A 86 26.27 29.65 5.18
CA GLY A 86 25.43 30.56 5.94
C GLY A 86 24.73 29.86 7.10
N ARG A 87 23.40 29.77 7.02
CA ARG A 87 22.58 29.08 8.03
C ARG A 87 22.10 27.71 7.60
N ALA A 88 22.58 27.19 6.48
CA ALA A 88 22.13 25.95 5.92
C ALA A 88 23.22 24.89 5.97
N LEU A 89 22.94 23.77 6.64
CA LEU A 89 23.68 22.53 6.50
C LEU A 89 22.92 21.63 5.54
N VAL A 90 23.57 21.24 4.44
CA VAL A 90 23.01 20.35 3.43
C VAL A 90 23.86 19.08 3.35
N VAL A 91 23.24 17.94 3.46
CA VAL A 91 23.87 16.62 3.36
C VAL A 91 23.09 15.79 2.35
N GLY A 92 23.77 15.08 1.45
CA GLY A 92 23.10 14.23 0.47
C GLY A 92 24.00 13.11 -0.07
N ASP A 93 23.40 12.20 -0.79
CA ASP A 93 24.07 11.07 -1.45
C ASP A 93 24.41 11.35 -2.93
N ASP A 94 24.20 12.59 -3.37
CA ASP A 94 24.52 13.09 -4.71
C ASP A 94 25.00 14.54 -4.63
N PRO A 95 26.28 14.83 -4.92
CA PRO A 95 26.82 16.19 -4.81
C PRO A 95 26.17 17.19 -5.80
N VAL A 96 25.65 16.73 -6.95
CA VAL A 96 24.94 17.59 -7.90
C VAL A 96 23.61 18.06 -7.31
N GLN A 97 22.89 17.16 -6.62
CA GLN A 97 21.64 17.54 -5.97
C GLN A 97 21.86 18.42 -4.73
N VAL A 98 22.94 18.22 -4.00
CA VAL A 98 23.37 19.13 -2.90
C VAL A 98 23.65 20.52 -3.45
N SER A 99 24.40 20.64 -4.55
CA SER A 99 24.65 21.93 -5.23
C SER A 99 23.34 22.57 -5.72
N HIS A 100 22.44 21.78 -6.32
CA HIS A 100 21.15 22.29 -6.76
C HIS A 100 20.32 22.87 -5.60
N VAL A 101 20.26 22.18 -4.47
CA VAL A 101 19.56 22.67 -3.26
C VAL A 101 20.15 24.00 -2.77
N LEU A 102 21.48 24.13 -2.75
CA LEU A 102 22.14 25.40 -2.41
C LEU A 102 21.75 26.53 -3.37
N ALA A 103 21.79 26.27 -4.68
CA ALA A 103 21.42 27.26 -5.68
C ALA A 103 19.96 27.73 -5.51
N VAL A 104 19.04 26.81 -5.15
CA VAL A 104 17.63 27.16 -4.84
C VAL A 104 17.53 28.03 -3.58
N LEU A 105 18.36 27.78 -2.56
CA LEU A 105 18.40 28.59 -1.33
C LEU A 105 18.93 30.00 -1.61
N GLU A 106 19.95 30.15 -2.45
CA GLU A 106 20.56 31.42 -2.81
C GLU A 106 19.66 32.28 -3.71
N ASN A 107 19.07 31.65 -4.75
CA ASN A 107 18.32 32.37 -5.79
C ASN A 107 16.82 32.56 -5.47
N GLY A 108 16.36 31.99 -4.36
CA GLY A 108 14.97 32.07 -3.95
C GLY A 108 14.07 31.03 -4.58
N ARG A 109 12.75 31.16 -4.37
CA ARG A 109 11.77 30.09 -4.50
C ARG A 109 11.25 29.75 -5.89
N GLN A 110 11.78 30.30 -6.97
CA GLN A 110 11.18 30.13 -8.32
C GLN A 110 11.18 28.66 -8.80
N ASP A 111 12.20 27.88 -8.44
CA ASP A 111 12.31 26.45 -8.81
C ASP A 111 12.18 25.51 -7.63
N SER A 112 11.63 25.98 -6.50
CA SER A 112 11.47 25.16 -5.29
C SER A 112 10.15 24.40 -5.30
N LEU A 113 10.08 23.33 -4.48
CA LEU A 113 8.85 22.59 -4.22
C LEU A 113 7.69 23.52 -3.80
N ALA A 114 7.99 24.60 -3.04
CA ALA A 114 7.00 25.56 -2.57
C ALA A 114 6.31 26.36 -3.72
N SER A 115 6.86 26.35 -4.93
CA SER A 115 6.24 26.96 -6.12
C SER A 115 5.33 26.00 -6.90
N LYS A 116 5.38 24.70 -6.61
CA LYS A 116 4.54 23.70 -7.30
C LYS A 116 3.10 23.77 -6.84
N GLU A 117 2.18 23.91 -7.80
CA GLU A 117 0.72 23.96 -7.52
C GLU A 117 0.25 22.80 -6.62
N GLN A 118 0.67 21.57 -6.92
CA GLN A 118 0.27 20.38 -6.19
C GLN A 118 0.68 20.46 -4.71
N PHE A 119 1.91 20.94 -4.45
CA PHE A 119 2.38 21.14 -3.08
C PHE A 119 1.59 22.21 -2.35
N VAL A 120 1.30 23.32 -3.03
CA VAL A 120 0.50 24.43 -2.47
C VAL A 120 -0.89 23.92 -2.11
N LYS A 121 -1.57 23.22 -3.02
CA LYS A 121 -2.92 22.68 -2.80
C LYS A 121 -2.99 21.69 -1.64
N VAL A 122 -2.05 20.77 -1.55
CA VAL A 122 -1.96 19.82 -0.44
C VAL A 122 -1.67 20.56 0.88
N SER A 123 -0.75 21.54 0.85
CA SER A 123 -0.37 22.30 2.05
C SER A 123 -1.51 23.15 2.57
N GLU A 124 -2.24 23.85 1.72
CA GLU A 124 -3.42 24.65 2.07
C GLU A 124 -4.54 23.76 2.63
N GLY A 125 -4.90 22.69 1.90
CA GLY A 125 -5.97 21.79 2.32
C GLY A 125 -5.66 21.04 3.62
N SER A 126 -4.37 20.71 3.87
CA SER A 126 -3.99 20.04 5.10
C SER A 126 -4.03 20.93 6.35
N LEU A 127 -4.10 22.26 6.18
CA LEU A 127 -4.22 23.23 7.26
C LEU A 127 -5.66 23.75 7.42
N GLU A 128 -6.53 23.43 6.48
CA GLU A 128 -7.93 23.84 6.53
C GLU A 128 -8.64 23.26 7.78
N ASN A 129 -9.41 24.09 8.46
CA ASN A 129 -10.14 23.75 9.70
C ASN A 129 -9.25 23.34 10.90
N LEU A 130 -7.93 23.54 10.82
CA LEU A 130 -7.05 23.36 11.95
C LEU A 130 -6.90 24.66 12.70
N ALA A 131 -7.16 24.66 14.02
CA ALA A 131 -6.82 25.77 14.89
C ALA A 131 -5.31 26.09 14.78
N ALA A 132 -4.93 27.34 15.01
CA ALA A 132 -3.59 27.89 14.78
C ALA A 132 -2.41 27.25 15.54
N SER A 133 -2.47 25.95 15.79
CA SER A 133 -1.32 25.19 16.31
C SER A 133 -0.28 25.00 15.21
N PRO A 134 0.99 25.35 15.46
CA PRO A 134 2.02 25.14 14.46
C PRO A 134 2.17 23.65 14.16
N SER A 135 2.14 23.28 12.86
CA SER A 135 2.44 21.92 12.45
C SER A 135 3.87 21.55 12.86
N LYS A 136 4.05 20.37 13.44
CA LYS A 136 5.36 19.87 13.85
C LYS A 136 6.06 19.08 12.75
N LEU A 137 5.28 18.41 11.91
CA LEU A 137 5.77 17.71 10.74
C LEU A 137 4.83 17.98 9.55
N ARG A 138 5.41 18.24 8.40
CA ARG A 138 4.70 18.34 7.11
C ARG A 138 5.35 17.37 6.13
N TRP A 139 4.53 16.69 5.35
CA TRP A 139 5.02 15.77 4.34
C TRP A 139 4.28 15.95 3.00
N TYR A 140 4.93 15.55 1.94
CA TYR A 140 4.42 15.63 0.58
C TYR A 140 5.04 14.49 -0.25
N ILE A 141 4.26 13.91 -1.14
CA ILE A 141 4.71 12.92 -2.11
C ILE A 141 3.96 13.10 -3.44
N ASP A 142 4.67 13.02 -4.54
CA ASP A 142 4.13 12.76 -5.86
C ASP A 142 4.16 11.24 -6.05
N PRO A 143 3.01 10.54 -5.99
CA PRO A 143 3.01 9.08 -5.88
C PRO A 143 3.59 8.39 -7.11
N PHE A 144 3.30 8.88 -8.32
CA PHE A 144 3.80 8.26 -9.54
C PHE A 144 5.28 8.51 -9.76
N ARG A 145 5.76 9.73 -9.51
CA ARG A 145 7.19 10.03 -9.57
C ARG A 145 7.98 9.26 -8.52
N PHE A 146 7.45 9.18 -7.31
CA PHE A 146 8.09 8.41 -6.23
C PHE A 146 8.15 6.92 -6.58
N ALA A 147 7.05 6.32 -7.05
CA ALA A 147 7.03 4.92 -7.44
C ALA A 147 8.00 4.62 -8.59
N ALA A 148 8.07 5.50 -9.60
CA ALA A 148 9.03 5.37 -10.69
C ALA A 148 10.48 5.46 -10.20
N ALA A 149 10.77 6.40 -9.30
CA ALA A 149 12.10 6.57 -8.70
C ALA A 149 12.49 5.39 -7.80
N TYR A 150 11.55 4.92 -7.00
CA TYR A 150 11.75 3.73 -6.16
C TYR A 150 12.10 2.49 -7.00
N LYS A 151 11.39 2.30 -8.13
CA LYS A 151 11.66 1.23 -9.08
C LYS A 151 13.05 1.33 -9.71
N LEU A 152 13.51 2.55 -10.03
CA LEU A 152 14.88 2.77 -10.53
C LEU A 152 15.94 2.46 -9.49
N ALA A 153 15.68 2.83 -8.23
CA ALA A 153 16.58 2.56 -7.11
C ALA A 153 16.61 1.06 -6.71
N HIS A 154 15.48 0.36 -6.94
CA HIS A 154 15.32 -1.06 -6.58
C HIS A 154 14.86 -1.85 -7.82
N PRO A 155 15.74 -2.06 -8.82
CA PRO A 155 15.37 -2.78 -10.02
C PRO A 155 14.91 -4.20 -9.67
N PRO A 156 13.82 -4.71 -10.26
CA PRO A 156 13.31 -6.03 -9.97
C PRO A 156 14.35 -7.09 -10.31
N LYS A 157 14.55 -8.06 -9.42
CA LYS A 157 15.47 -9.20 -9.68
C LYS A 157 15.02 -9.87 -10.98
N LYS A 158 16.00 -10.21 -11.87
CA LYS A 158 15.82 -10.73 -13.24
C LYS A 158 14.78 -11.85 -13.46
N ARG A 159 14.19 -12.41 -12.38
CA ARG A 159 13.18 -13.48 -12.38
C ARG A 159 11.75 -13.04 -12.05
N GLN A 160 11.52 -11.80 -11.64
CA GLN A 160 10.15 -11.32 -11.40
C GLN A 160 9.54 -10.85 -12.73
N LYS A 161 8.78 -11.75 -13.37
CA LYS A 161 7.98 -11.49 -14.59
C LYS A 161 6.54 -11.09 -14.22
N GLY A 162 6.35 -10.18 -13.30
CA GLY A 162 5.01 -9.64 -13.00
C GLY A 162 4.70 -8.40 -13.86
N PRO A 163 3.41 -8.02 -13.98
CA PRO A 163 3.02 -6.79 -14.65
C PRO A 163 3.57 -5.55 -13.94
N ASP A 164 3.85 -4.50 -14.70
CA ASP A 164 4.23 -3.20 -14.14
C ASP A 164 2.97 -2.45 -13.65
N TYR A 165 2.60 -2.68 -12.39
CA TYR A 165 1.40 -2.07 -11.82
C TYR A 165 1.42 -0.54 -11.83
N VAL A 166 2.58 0.12 -11.70
CA VAL A 166 2.68 1.59 -11.75
C VAL A 166 2.35 2.10 -13.15
N GLU A 167 2.87 1.44 -14.17
CA GLU A 167 2.57 1.76 -15.56
C GLU A 167 1.09 1.48 -15.89
N ILE A 168 0.55 0.35 -15.45
CA ILE A 168 -0.87 0.00 -15.63
C ILE A 168 -1.75 1.07 -14.97
N LEU A 169 -1.53 1.39 -13.70
CA LEU A 169 -2.31 2.40 -13.00
C LEU A 169 -2.22 3.77 -13.70
N GLY A 170 -1.04 4.15 -14.20
CA GLY A 170 -0.88 5.37 -15.00
C GLY A 170 -1.75 5.36 -16.26
N ARG A 171 -1.71 4.27 -17.05
CA ARG A 171 -2.54 4.11 -18.25
C ARG A 171 -4.05 4.08 -17.93
N GLN A 172 -4.42 3.62 -16.75
CA GLN A 172 -5.80 3.56 -16.28
C GLN A 172 -6.28 4.88 -15.64
N GLY A 173 -5.50 5.96 -15.76
CA GLY A 173 -5.87 7.32 -15.37
C GLY A 173 -5.65 7.64 -13.90
N PHE A 174 -5.07 6.73 -13.10
CA PHE A 174 -4.78 7.00 -11.68
C PHE A 174 -3.68 8.03 -11.47
N ASP A 175 -2.91 8.38 -12.51
CA ASP A 175 -2.01 9.52 -12.50
C ASP A 175 -2.73 10.87 -12.31
N ALA A 176 -4.07 10.88 -12.33
CA ALA A 176 -4.89 11.99 -11.85
C ALA A 176 -4.60 12.35 -10.38
N VAL A 177 -4.15 11.39 -9.56
CA VAL A 177 -3.65 11.66 -8.20
C VAL A 177 -2.26 12.30 -8.32
N LYS A 178 -2.24 13.64 -8.36
CA LYS A 178 -1.02 14.42 -8.58
C LYS A 178 -0.15 14.56 -7.34
N ALA A 179 -0.76 14.47 -6.15
CA ALA A 179 -0.05 14.58 -4.89
C ALA A 179 -0.81 13.98 -3.72
N LEU A 180 -0.05 13.46 -2.77
CA LEU A 180 -0.49 13.16 -1.41
C LEU A 180 0.37 14.00 -0.45
N GLY A 181 -0.20 14.38 0.68
CA GLY A 181 0.57 15.06 1.71
C GLY A 181 -0.27 15.41 2.91
N GLY A 182 0.36 16.01 3.91
CA GLY A 182 -0.36 16.33 5.12
C GLY A 182 0.50 16.94 6.19
N VAL A 183 -0.12 17.10 7.35
CA VAL A 183 0.50 17.62 8.56
C VAL A 183 0.28 16.68 9.74
N ILE A 184 1.27 16.63 10.63
CA ILE A 184 1.15 16.01 11.93
C ILE A 184 1.41 17.10 12.97
N MET A 185 0.50 17.23 13.92
CA MET A 185 0.59 18.18 15.02
C MET A 185 0.63 17.41 16.32
N PHE A 186 1.49 17.86 17.20
CA PHE A 186 1.57 17.40 18.58
C PHE A 186 1.05 18.51 19.47
N ASP A 187 0.12 18.23 20.35
CA ASP A 187 -0.41 19.18 21.32
C ASP A 187 -0.45 18.54 22.72
N ASP A 188 -0.53 19.38 23.74
CA ASP A 188 -0.62 18.92 25.14
C ASP A 188 -2.09 18.65 25.56
N GLY A 189 -3.00 18.63 24.60
CA GLY A 189 -4.43 18.38 24.80
C GLY A 189 -4.78 16.89 24.85
N PRO A 190 -6.09 16.56 24.85
CA PRO A 190 -6.55 15.16 24.92
C PRO A 190 -6.18 14.32 23.71
N HIS A 191 -5.75 14.94 22.62
CA HIS A 191 -5.39 14.31 21.35
C HIS A 191 -3.90 14.39 21.08
N GLN A 192 -3.03 14.26 22.00
CA GLN A 192 -1.57 14.34 21.90
C GLN A 192 -0.98 14.42 20.47
N MET A 193 -1.62 13.79 19.49
CA MET A 193 -1.24 13.83 18.07
C MET A 193 -2.49 13.93 17.18
N ARG A 194 -2.44 14.82 16.19
CA ARG A 194 -3.43 14.92 15.10
C ARG A 194 -2.73 14.78 13.77
N HIS A 195 -3.30 13.94 12.91
CA HIS A 195 -2.80 13.71 11.57
C HIS A 195 -3.89 14.05 10.55
N GLN A 196 -3.58 14.94 9.62
CA GLN A 196 -4.45 15.27 8.48
C GLN A 196 -3.72 15.01 7.18
N THR A 197 -4.34 14.23 6.30
CA THR A 197 -3.82 13.86 4.98
C THR A 197 -4.76 14.37 3.90
N ILE A 198 -4.19 14.90 2.82
CA ILE A 198 -4.89 15.34 1.62
C ILE A 198 -4.36 14.56 0.42
N ALA A 199 -5.28 14.07 -0.40
CA ALA A 199 -5.00 13.60 -1.75
C ALA A 199 -5.46 14.67 -2.75
N TYR A 200 -4.54 15.21 -3.53
CA TYR A 200 -4.84 16.17 -4.59
C TYR A 200 -4.98 15.44 -5.92
N ALA A 201 -6.21 15.34 -6.38
CA ALA A 201 -6.58 14.70 -7.63
C ALA A 201 -7.56 15.59 -8.40
N PRO A 202 -7.07 16.62 -9.12
CA PRO A 202 -7.92 17.51 -9.88
C PRO A 202 -8.61 16.77 -11.04
N PRO A 203 -9.82 17.19 -11.44
CA PRO A 203 -10.48 16.64 -12.61
C PRO A 203 -9.65 16.92 -13.88
N LEU A 204 -9.84 16.10 -14.90
CA LEU A 204 -9.23 16.35 -16.20
C LEU A 204 -9.68 17.71 -16.76
N PRO A 205 -8.83 18.36 -17.56
CA PRO A 205 -9.13 19.70 -18.11
C PRO A 205 -10.50 19.78 -18.81
N GLY A 206 -11.30 20.75 -18.38
CA GLY A 206 -12.64 20.99 -18.94
C GLY A 206 -13.75 20.07 -18.46
N ARG A 207 -13.47 19.18 -17.49
CA ARG A 207 -14.48 18.30 -16.90
C ARG A 207 -15.03 18.85 -15.59
N ASP A 208 -16.31 18.57 -15.35
CA ASP A 208 -16.98 18.94 -14.11
C ASP A 208 -16.44 18.06 -12.95
N PRO A 209 -15.95 18.67 -11.84
CA PRO A 209 -15.50 17.95 -10.65
C PRO A 209 -16.55 17.01 -10.04
N ALA A 210 -17.83 17.32 -10.20
CA ALA A 210 -18.94 16.50 -9.69
C ALA A 210 -19.31 15.33 -10.61
N SER A 211 -18.86 15.36 -11.87
CA SER A 211 -19.18 14.31 -12.86
C SER A 211 -18.49 12.98 -12.55
N ILE A 212 -19.12 11.88 -12.95
CA ILE A 212 -18.51 10.56 -12.99
C ILE A 212 -17.31 10.54 -13.95
N ASP A 213 -17.38 11.31 -15.02
CA ASP A 213 -16.36 11.41 -16.05
C ASP A 213 -15.23 12.41 -15.72
N ARG A 214 -15.14 12.88 -14.46
CA ARG A 214 -14.03 13.75 -14.06
C ARG A 214 -12.64 13.13 -14.31
N TYR A 215 -12.55 11.79 -14.32
CA TYR A 215 -11.39 11.00 -14.69
C TYR A 215 -11.71 10.05 -15.83
N ASP A 216 -10.70 9.42 -16.44
CA ASP A 216 -10.84 8.40 -17.47
C ASP A 216 -10.69 7.00 -16.91
N LEU A 217 -11.19 6.01 -17.66
CA LEU A 217 -11.00 4.58 -17.43
C LEU A 217 -11.27 4.17 -15.96
N ALA A 218 -10.41 3.33 -15.41
CA ALA A 218 -10.59 2.84 -14.04
C ALA A 218 -10.43 3.91 -12.97
N ALA A 219 -9.74 5.03 -13.24
CA ALA A 219 -9.67 6.13 -12.27
C ALA A 219 -11.03 6.74 -11.91
N ARG A 220 -12.10 6.50 -12.69
CA ARG A 220 -13.48 6.85 -12.33
C ARG A 220 -13.93 6.25 -11.01
N MET A 221 -13.31 5.13 -10.59
CA MET A 221 -13.58 4.52 -9.26
C MET A 221 -13.10 5.37 -8.08
N LEU A 222 -12.27 6.41 -8.30
CA LEU A 222 -11.86 7.37 -7.27
C LEU A 222 -13.02 8.31 -6.92
N ARG A 223 -14.15 7.74 -6.51
CA ARG A 223 -15.37 8.46 -6.14
C ARG A 223 -15.77 8.15 -4.71
N PHE A 224 -15.47 9.09 -3.83
CA PHE A 224 -15.76 9.03 -2.41
C PHE A 224 -16.83 10.08 -2.09
N PRO A 225 -18.10 9.67 -1.96
CA PRO A 225 -19.18 10.60 -1.65
C PRO A 225 -18.96 11.31 -0.31
N GLU A 226 -19.30 12.59 -0.24
CA GLU A 226 -19.32 13.33 1.01
C GLU A 226 -20.22 12.63 2.03
N SER A 227 -19.83 12.68 3.28
CA SER A 227 -20.61 12.13 4.38
C SER A 227 -20.57 13.06 5.58
N ALA A 228 -21.65 13.06 6.33
CA ALA A 228 -21.63 13.53 7.70
C ALA A 228 -20.62 12.71 8.50
N GLU A 229 -20.33 13.13 9.72
CA GLU A 229 -19.43 12.42 10.64
C GLU A 229 -19.69 10.91 10.65
N ILE A 230 -18.64 10.11 10.43
CA ILE A 230 -18.72 8.66 10.42
C ILE A 230 -18.42 8.16 11.83
N GLN A 231 -19.41 7.58 12.49
CA GLN A 231 -19.28 6.96 13.80
C GLN A 231 -19.27 5.45 13.69
N PRO A 232 -18.63 4.72 14.64
CA PRO A 232 -18.74 3.27 14.72
C PRO A 232 -20.21 2.83 14.80
N LEU A 233 -20.54 1.78 14.09
CA LEU A 233 -21.86 1.16 14.13
C LEU A 233 -22.05 0.36 15.44
N SER A 234 -23.30 0.17 15.87
CA SER A 234 -23.63 -0.47 17.15
C SER A 234 -23.14 -1.93 17.26
N TRP A 235 -22.94 -2.60 16.14
CA TRP A 235 -22.45 -3.98 16.08
C TRP A 235 -20.91 -4.08 16.10
N VAL A 236 -20.18 -2.97 16.03
CA VAL A 236 -18.70 -2.97 16.11
C VAL A 236 -18.28 -3.29 17.55
N PRO A 237 -17.50 -4.36 17.80
CA PRO A 237 -17.06 -4.72 19.14
C PRO A 237 -16.19 -3.61 19.76
N LYS A 238 -16.31 -3.40 21.07
CA LYS A 238 -15.59 -2.35 21.81
C LYS A 238 -14.09 -2.58 21.90
N ASN A 239 -13.66 -3.82 21.76
CA ASN A 239 -12.29 -4.27 21.99
C ASN A 239 -11.54 -4.59 20.70
N VAL A 240 -11.96 -4.07 19.55
CA VAL A 240 -11.18 -4.18 18.30
C VAL A 240 -9.92 -3.32 18.39
N SER A 241 -8.82 -3.80 17.85
CA SER A 241 -7.54 -3.07 17.83
C SER A 241 -7.55 -1.88 16.89
N SER A 242 -8.27 -1.98 15.77
CA SER A 242 -8.44 -0.89 14.83
C SER A 242 -9.82 -0.88 14.20
N TRP A 243 -10.28 0.32 13.90
CA TRP A 243 -11.51 0.57 13.17
C TRP A 243 -11.31 1.70 12.19
N SER A 244 -11.78 1.50 10.97
CA SER A 244 -11.89 2.57 9.98
C SER A 244 -13.17 2.43 9.17
N SER A 245 -13.65 3.54 8.64
CA SER A 245 -14.82 3.54 7.78
C SER A 245 -14.69 4.61 6.71
N LEU A 246 -15.16 4.27 5.50
CA LEU A 246 -15.17 5.19 4.37
C LEU A 246 -16.48 5.05 3.60
N LYS A 247 -16.80 6.07 2.80
CA LYS A 247 -17.82 5.94 1.76
C LYS A 247 -17.14 5.86 0.40
N TRP A 248 -17.51 4.85 -0.37
CA TRP A 248 -17.00 4.61 -1.72
C TRP A 248 -18.17 4.27 -2.64
N ASP A 249 -18.20 4.83 -3.83
CA ASP A 249 -19.20 4.51 -4.84
C ASP A 249 -18.89 3.19 -5.54
N ILE A 250 -19.27 2.07 -4.87
CA ILE A 250 -18.95 0.71 -5.28
C ILE A 250 -19.52 0.40 -6.67
N GLN A 251 -20.71 0.90 -6.98
CA GLN A 251 -21.34 0.70 -8.29
C GLN A 251 -20.52 1.34 -9.40
N THR A 252 -20.11 2.60 -9.22
CA THR A 252 -19.20 3.26 -10.16
C THR A 252 -17.85 2.57 -10.25
N ALA A 253 -17.31 2.08 -9.13
CA ALA A 253 -16.05 1.36 -9.10
C ALA A 253 -16.13 0.05 -9.89
N PHE A 254 -17.20 -0.74 -9.72
CA PHE A 254 -17.43 -1.98 -10.47
C PHE A 254 -17.52 -1.74 -11.97
N GLN A 255 -18.36 -0.77 -12.40
CA GLN A 255 -18.52 -0.41 -13.80
C GLN A 255 -17.23 0.13 -14.46
N SER A 256 -16.30 0.62 -13.66
CA SER A 256 -15.02 1.15 -14.15
C SER A 256 -13.87 0.14 -14.04
N ALA A 257 -14.12 -1.06 -13.50
CA ALA A 257 -13.07 -2.05 -13.25
C ALA A 257 -12.64 -2.82 -14.49
N GLU A 258 -13.51 -2.95 -15.52
CA GLU A 258 -13.26 -3.72 -16.73
C GLU A 258 -11.88 -3.45 -17.33
N SER A 259 -11.61 -2.19 -17.69
CA SER A 259 -10.36 -1.81 -18.34
C SER A 259 -9.12 -2.06 -17.49
N LEU A 260 -9.24 -2.01 -16.16
CA LEU A 260 -8.13 -2.29 -15.23
C LEU A 260 -7.84 -3.79 -15.16
N VAL A 261 -8.89 -4.61 -15.05
CA VAL A 261 -8.75 -6.07 -14.99
C VAL A 261 -8.14 -6.59 -16.28
N ASP A 262 -8.65 -6.15 -17.42
CA ASP A 262 -8.14 -6.52 -18.75
C ASP A 262 -6.66 -6.12 -18.91
N ASP A 263 -6.29 -4.93 -18.46
CA ASP A 263 -4.91 -4.42 -18.55
C ASP A 263 -3.95 -5.18 -17.61
N VAL A 264 -4.40 -5.56 -16.40
CA VAL A 264 -3.62 -6.37 -15.45
C VAL A 264 -3.37 -7.78 -15.97
N VAL A 265 -4.41 -8.40 -16.56
CA VAL A 265 -4.31 -9.74 -17.15
C VAL A 265 -3.55 -9.69 -18.49
N GLY A 266 -3.58 -8.54 -19.17
CA GLY A 266 -2.96 -8.35 -20.49
C GLY A 266 -3.80 -8.86 -21.67
N GLU A 267 -5.10 -9.12 -21.45
CA GLU A 267 -6.04 -9.61 -22.45
C GLU A 267 -7.38 -8.87 -22.32
N LYS A 268 -7.96 -8.47 -23.44
CA LYS A 268 -9.23 -7.72 -23.49
C LYS A 268 -10.43 -8.65 -23.36
N GLY A 269 -11.44 -8.20 -22.61
CA GLY A 269 -12.72 -8.91 -22.45
C GLY A 269 -12.70 -9.95 -21.32
N VAL A 270 -11.59 -10.11 -20.60
CA VAL A 270 -11.48 -11.06 -19.48
C VAL A 270 -12.49 -10.74 -18.39
N PHE A 271 -12.65 -9.45 -18.07
CA PHE A 271 -13.63 -9.04 -17.07
C PHE A 271 -15.06 -9.47 -17.47
N ASP A 272 -15.47 -9.15 -18.69
CA ASP A 272 -16.80 -9.49 -19.21
C ASP A 272 -17.00 -11.01 -19.28
N ASP A 273 -15.99 -11.75 -19.70
CA ASP A 273 -16.05 -13.22 -19.77
C ASP A 273 -16.22 -13.84 -18.37
N VAL A 274 -15.53 -13.32 -17.35
CA VAL A 274 -15.70 -13.77 -15.96
C VAL A 274 -17.12 -13.47 -15.46
N ILE A 275 -17.62 -12.24 -15.68
CA ILE A 275 -18.98 -11.86 -15.27
C ILE A 275 -20.05 -12.70 -16.00
N ALA A 276 -19.88 -12.92 -17.30
CA ALA A 276 -20.77 -13.76 -18.08
C ALA A 276 -20.74 -15.23 -17.60
N SER A 277 -19.57 -15.77 -17.29
CA SER A 277 -19.42 -17.13 -16.75
C SER A 277 -20.17 -17.30 -15.42
N LEU A 278 -20.09 -16.35 -14.50
CA LEU A 278 -20.82 -16.41 -13.23
C LEU A 278 -22.35 -16.46 -13.43
N LYS A 279 -22.86 -15.91 -14.52
CA LYS A 279 -24.28 -15.88 -14.86
C LYS A 279 -24.74 -17.09 -15.70
N GLU A 280 -23.94 -17.52 -16.66
CA GLU A 280 -24.35 -18.41 -17.75
C GLU A 280 -23.85 -19.84 -17.56
N ASP A 281 -22.81 -20.09 -16.77
CA ASP A 281 -22.27 -21.43 -16.55
C ASP A 281 -23.31 -22.31 -15.79
N PRO A 282 -23.78 -23.43 -16.39
CA PRO A 282 -24.71 -24.32 -15.71
C PRO A 282 -24.18 -24.93 -14.43
N ASP A 283 -22.86 -25.13 -14.31
CA ASP A 283 -22.18 -25.69 -13.15
C ASP A 283 -21.75 -24.59 -12.16
N GLY A 284 -21.89 -23.32 -12.56
CA GLY A 284 -21.58 -22.14 -11.78
C GLY A 284 -22.73 -21.65 -10.90
N PRO A 285 -22.54 -20.51 -10.20
CA PRO A 285 -23.53 -19.97 -9.27
C PRO A 285 -24.80 -19.43 -9.94
N GLN A 286 -24.77 -19.18 -11.25
CA GLN A 286 -25.86 -18.61 -12.04
C GLN A 286 -26.42 -17.31 -11.41
N ILE A 287 -25.53 -16.39 -11.08
CA ILE A 287 -25.86 -15.07 -10.49
C ILE A 287 -25.51 -13.95 -11.47
N ASP A 288 -26.38 -12.96 -11.56
CA ASP A 288 -26.06 -11.71 -12.22
C ASP A 288 -25.37 -10.78 -11.20
N VAL A 289 -24.04 -10.73 -11.26
CA VAL A 289 -23.22 -10.00 -10.26
C VAL A 289 -23.63 -8.53 -10.17
N GLU A 290 -23.93 -7.89 -11.30
CA GLU A 290 -24.31 -6.48 -11.33
C GLU A 290 -25.65 -6.23 -10.64
N SER A 291 -26.69 -6.97 -11.06
CA SER A 291 -28.05 -6.76 -10.57
C SER A 291 -28.33 -7.43 -9.22
N ASP A 292 -27.72 -8.59 -8.94
CA ASP A 292 -28.03 -9.41 -7.76
C ASP A 292 -27.12 -9.10 -6.57
N LEU A 293 -25.93 -8.53 -6.81
CA LEU A 293 -25.00 -8.18 -5.75
C LEU A 293 -24.69 -6.66 -5.74
N ILE A 294 -24.03 -6.16 -6.78
CA ILE A 294 -23.47 -4.80 -6.79
C ILE A 294 -24.56 -3.72 -6.62
N ALA A 295 -25.69 -3.86 -7.32
CA ALA A 295 -26.84 -2.95 -7.19
C ALA A 295 -27.49 -2.97 -5.81
N CYS A 296 -27.27 -4.05 -5.04
CA CYS A 296 -27.80 -4.21 -3.67
C CYS A 296 -26.81 -3.81 -2.58
N LEU A 297 -25.60 -3.35 -2.94
CA LEU A 297 -24.62 -2.81 -2.01
C LEU A 297 -24.81 -1.30 -1.84
N GLY A 298 -24.60 -0.83 -0.61
CA GLY A 298 -24.55 0.60 -0.27
C GLY A 298 -23.15 1.17 -0.52
N LYS A 299 -22.91 2.34 0.02
CA LYS A 299 -21.63 3.06 -0.20
C LYS A 299 -20.72 3.04 1.02
N ARG A 300 -21.19 2.58 2.17
CA ARG A 300 -20.40 2.54 3.40
C ARG A 300 -19.62 1.23 3.48
N ILE A 301 -18.31 1.38 3.70
CA ILE A 301 -17.40 0.28 4.00
C ILE A 301 -16.83 0.50 5.39
N VAL A 302 -16.76 -0.56 6.18
CA VAL A 302 -16.14 -0.58 7.51
C VAL A 302 -15.05 -1.65 7.50
N LEU A 303 -13.89 -1.31 8.04
CA LEU A 303 -12.76 -2.21 8.20
C LEU A 303 -12.48 -2.34 9.70
N LEU A 304 -12.41 -3.58 10.19
CA LEU A 304 -12.01 -3.89 11.55
C LEU A 304 -10.72 -4.71 11.49
N GLY A 305 -9.73 -4.30 12.26
CA GLY A 305 -8.50 -5.06 12.44
C GLY A 305 -8.35 -5.47 13.89
N ASP A 306 -7.95 -6.71 14.11
CA ASP A 306 -7.68 -7.27 15.41
C ASP A 306 -6.61 -8.36 15.30
N TYR A 307 -6.31 -9.06 16.38
CA TYR A 307 -5.38 -10.19 16.41
C TYR A 307 -5.81 -11.25 17.42
N GLU A 308 -5.28 -12.45 17.23
CA GLU A 308 -5.44 -13.57 18.16
C GLU A 308 -4.08 -13.95 18.75
N GLU A 309 -4.04 -14.29 20.05
CA GLU A 309 -2.83 -14.77 20.73
C GLU A 309 -2.77 -16.32 20.73
N PRO A 310 -1.57 -16.91 20.62
CA PRO A 310 -0.24 -16.31 20.55
C PRO A 310 0.07 -15.69 19.19
N ILE A 311 0.84 -14.59 19.17
CA ILE A 311 1.18 -13.87 17.94
C ILE A 311 2.06 -14.73 17.05
N ASP A 312 1.57 -15.03 15.85
CA ASP A 312 2.26 -15.76 14.78
C ASP A 312 1.85 -15.22 13.41
N ILE A 313 2.21 -15.89 12.32
CA ILE A 313 1.92 -15.49 10.95
C ILE A 313 0.41 -15.48 10.62
N ASP A 314 -0.41 -16.19 11.41
CA ASP A 314 -1.85 -16.37 11.19
C ASP A 314 -2.70 -15.66 12.27
N SER A 315 -2.08 -14.78 13.05
CA SER A 315 -2.74 -14.07 14.15
C SER A 315 -3.64 -12.94 13.70
N ASP A 316 -3.38 -12.34 12.52
CA ASP A 316 -4.12 -11.17 12.03
C ASP A 316 -5.59 -11.50 11.79
N ARG A 317 -6.47 -10.64 12.31
CA ARG A 317 -7.92 -10.71 12.14
C ARG A 317 -8.43 -9.47 11.43
N LEU A 318 -9.03 -9.67 10.26
CA LEU A 318 -9.60 -8.60 9.45
C LEU A 318 -11.07 -8.87 9.19
N VAL A 319 -11.90 -7.85 9.32
CA VAL A 319 -13.29 -7.86 8.83
C VAL A 319 -13.51 -6.69 7.91
N ILE A 320 -14.03 -6.97 6.72
CA ILE A 320 -14.52 -5.99 5.75
C ILE A 320 -16.04 -6.08 5.75
N ALA A 321 -16.70 -4.99 6.10
CA ALA A 321 -18.16 -4.91 6.10
C ALA A 321 -18.62 -3.90 5.05
N VAL A 322 -19.41 -4.34 4.09
CA VAL A 322 -19.98 -3.49 3.05
C VAL A 322 -21.49 -3.34 3.30
N GLU A 323 -21.97 -2.10 3.42
CA GLU A 323 -23.39 -1.81 3.58
C GLU A 323 -24.22 -2.53 2.51
N ALA A 324 -25.32 -3.18 2.91
CA ALA A 324 -26.27 -3.80 2.03
C ALA A 324 -27.59 -3.04 2.06
N THR A 325 -28.02 -2.52 0.92
CA THR A 325 -29.30 -1.83 0.77
C THR A 325 -30.47 -2.82 0.64
N ASP A 326 -30.18 -4.04 0.19
CA ASP A 326 -31.11 -5.18 0.18
C ASP A 326 -30.39 -6.42 0.77
N PRO A 327 -30.33 -6.55 2.12
CA PRO A 327 -29.59 -7.63 2.78
C PRO A 327 -30.12 -9.04 2.44
N GLU A 328 -31.42 -9.17 2.19
CA GLU A 328 -32.04 -10.47 1.87
C GLU A 328 -31.55 -10.95 0.49
N LYS A 329 -31.55 -10.05 -0.50
CA LYS A 329 -31.06 -10.38 -1.83
C LYS A 329 -29.57 -10.65 -1.83
N VAL A 330 -28.76 -9.85 -1.11
CA VAL A 330 -27.32 -10.09 -0.97
C VAL A 330 -27.07 -11.46 -0.31
N ALA A 331 -27.81 -11.81 0.75
CA ALA A 331 -27.67 -13.10 1.42
C ALA A 331 -28.02 -14.28 0.50
N ALA A 332 -29.09 -14.13 -0.31
CA ALA A 332 -29.48 -15.15 -1.27
C ALA A 332 -28.41 -15.33 -2.38
N THR A 333 -27.86 -14.23 -2.87
CA THR A 333 -26.82 -14.23 -3.91
C THR A 333 -25.51 -14.85 -3.39
N VAL A 334 -25.06 -14.44 -2.21
CA VAL A 334 -23.90 -15.04 -1.54
C VAL A 334 -24.13 -16.53 -1.31
N GLY A 335 -25.34 -16.91 -0.81
CA GLY A 335 -25.68 -18.31 -0.58
C GLY A 335 -25.62 -19.15 -1.85
N LYS A 336 -26.12 -18.64 -2.98
CA LYS A 336 -26.00 -19.33 -4.29
C LYS A 336 -24.54 -19.49 -4.69
N SER A 337 -23.74 -18.41 -4.61
CA SER A 337 -22.34 -18.44 -5.02
C SER A 337 -21.52 -19.42 -4.19
N MET A 338 -21.64 -19.33 -2.86
CA MET A 338 -20.86 -20.18 -1.94
C MET A 338 -21.28 -21.64 -1.99
N ALA A 339 -22.55 -21.95 -2.30
CA ALA A 339 -23.04 -23.33 -2.38
C ALA A 339 -22.48 -24.09 -3.61
N THR A 340 -22.01 -23.40 -4.64
CA THR A 340 -21.39 -24.03 -5.81
C THR A 340 -19.89 -24.27 -5.63
N ASP A 341 -19.28 -23.64 -4.63
CA ASP A 341 -17.87 -23.82 -4.33
C ASP A 341 -17.68 -25.00 -3.37
N PRO A 342 -17.01 -26.11 -3.79
CA PRO A 342 -16.79 -27.27 -2.96
C PRO A 342 -15.89 -27.01 -1.75
N ASP A 343 -15.11 -25.92 -1.76
CA ASP A 343 -14.24 -25.56 -0.66
C ASP A 343 -14.94 -24.70 0.40
N MET A 344 -16.21 -24.35 0.18
CA MET A 344 -17.01 -23.58 1.14
C MET A 344 -17.90 -24.49 1.98
N ARG A 345 -17.85 -24.27 3.31
CA ARG A 345 -18.68 -24.96 4.30
C ARG A 345 -19.78 -24.04 4.83
N ARG A 346 -21.02 -24.50 4.76
CA ARG A 346 -22.17 -23.80 5.34
C ARG A 346 -22.31 -24.10 6.84
N ILE A 347 -22.38 -23.07 7.64
CA ILE A 347 -22.55 -23.13 9.10
C ILE A 347 -23.73 -22.24 9.50
N GLU A 348 -24.57 -22.70 10.42
CA GLU A 348 -25.62 -21.88 11.05
C GLU A 348 -25.19 -21.52 12.48
N ALA A 349 -24.98 -20.22 12.70
CA ALA A 349 -24.61 -19.68 13.99
C ALA A 349 -25.21 -18.28 14.19
N HIS A 350 -25.51 -17.91 15.43
CA HIS A 350 -26.05 -16.58 15.77
C HIS A 350 -27.29 -16.14 14.96
N GLY A 351 -28.06 -17.10 14.45
CA GLY A 351 -29.26 -16.83 13.66
C GLY A 351 -29.01 -16.43 12.21
N VAL A 352 -27.77 -16.54 11.72
CA VAL A 352 -27.37 -16.29 10.33
C VAL A 352 -26.61 -17.47 9.73
N VAL A 353 -26.51 -17.50 8.42
CA VAL A 353 -25.68 -18.47 7.69
C VAL A 353 -24.30 -17.88 7.50
N ILE A 354 -23.27 -18.60 7.94
CA ILE A 354 -21.86 -18.29 7.71
C ILE A 354 -21.33 -19.29 6.68
N TRP A 355 -20.61 -18.79 5.69
CA TRP A 355 -19.86 -19.58 4.74
C TRP A 355 -18.39 -19.47 5.08
N GLU A 356 -17.73 -20.59 5.33
CA GLU A 356 -16.32 -20.67 5.74
C GLU A 356 -15.52 -21.46 4.71
N LEU A 357 -14.38 -20.92 4.29
CA LEU A 357 -13.44 -21.62 3.43
C LEU A 357 -12.76 -22.75 4.20
N ILE A 358 -12.77 -23.97 3.64
CA ILE A 358 -12.11 -25.15 4.21
C ILE A 358 -10.73 -25.27 3.57
N ASP A 359 -9.69 -25.19 4.37
CA ASP A 359 -8.35 -25.55 3.89
C ASP A 359 -8.20 -27.08 3.84
N ARG A 360 -8.37 -27.65 2.64
CA ARG A 360 -8.19 -29.10 2.41
C ARG A 360 -6.73 -29.52 2.31
N SER A 361 -5.79 -28.61 2.37
CA SER A 361 -4.36 -28.95 2.31
C SER A 361 -3.87 -29.76 3.51
N MET A 362 -4.66 -29.80 4.58
CA MET A 362 -4.40 -30.60 5.81
C MET A 362 -5.04 -32.01 5.78
N GLU A 363 -5.90 -32.31 4.81
CA GLU A 363 -6.57 -33.61 4.69
C GLU A 363 -5.93 -34.48 3.61
N ILE A 364 -4.62 -34.68 3.61
CA ILE A 364 -4.03 -35.82 2.92
C ILE A 364 -4.15 -37.02 3.86
N PRO A 365 -5.06 -37.99 3.63
CA PRO A 365 -5.06 -39.20 4.41
C PRO A 365 -3.73 -39.91 4.17
N THR A 366 -2.95 -40.06 5.21
CA THR A 366 -1.82 -41.02 5.17
C THR A 366 -2.46 -42.40 5.07
N LEU A 367 -2.53 -42.93 3.83
CA LEU A 367 -2.91 -44.33 3.65
C LEU A 367 -1.77 -45.17 4.21
N GLU A 368 -1.89 -45.59 5.48
CA GLU A 368 -1.09 -46.66 6.02
C GLU A 368 -1.54 -47.96 5.37
N ILE A 369 -0.86 -48.37 4.30
CA ILE A 369 -1.05 -49.72 3.74
C ILE A 369 -0.22 -50.65 4.58
N GLU A 370 -0.85 -51.33 5.56
CA GLU A 370 -0.28 -52.52 6.21
C GLU A 370 -0.16 -53.64 5.18
N THR A 371 1.02 -53.86 4.65
CA THR A 371 1.33 -55.07 3.86
C THR A 371 1.64 -56.20 4.81
N PRO A 372 0.96 -57.37 4.69
CA PRO A 372 1.31 -58.58 5.49
C PRO A 372 2.66 -59.10 4.98
N GLY A 373 3.74 -58.81 5.67
CA GLY A 373 5.09 -59.32 5.31
C GLY A 373 6.27 -58.52 5.81
N GLY A 374 6.12 -57.50 6.63
CA GLY A 374 7.21 -56.93 7.43
C GLY A 374 8.34 -56.26 6.69
N ILE A 375 8.11 -55.77 5.47
CA ILE A 375 9.03 -54.86 4.78
C ILE A 375 8.37 -53.47 4.85
N VAL A 376 8.76 -52.67 5.81
CA VAL A 376 8.49 -51.24 5.81
C VAL A 376 9.26 -50.69 4.63
N ALA A 377 8.57 -50.56 3.48
CA ALA A 377 9.05 -49.64 2.48
C ALA A 377 8.89 -48.25 3.10
N HIS A 378 9.97 -47.69 3.63
CA HIS A 378 10.02 -46.25 3.76
C HIS A 378 9.81 -45.72 2.34
N ALA A 379 8.59 -45.23 2.05
CA ALA A 379 8.44 -44.28 0.97
C ALA A 379 9.48 -43.21 1.28
N ASP A 380 10.50 -43.17 0.44
CA ASP A 380 11.47 -42.11 0.49
C ASP A 380 10.69 -40.82 0.67
N GLN A 381 10.93 -40.13 1.77
CA GLN A 381 10.61 -38.73 1.85
C GLN A 381 11.42 -38.14 0.68
N GLU A 382 10.80 -38.04 -0.49
CA GLU A 382 11.30 -37.17 -1.53
C GLU A 382 11.44 -35.84 -0.82
N GLU A 383 12.68 -35.49 -0.50
CA GLU A 383 13.02 -34.15 -0.05
C GLU A 383 12.39 -33.22 -1.09
N ASP A 384 11.32 -32.50 -0.66
CA ASP A 384 10.65 -31.53 -1.49
C ASP A 384 11.71 -30.74 -2.21
N SER A 385 11.72 -30.83 -3.54
CA SER A 385 12.72 -30.10 -4.32
C SER A 385 12.55 -28.61 -3.96
N PRO A 386 13.59 -27.79 -4.00
CA PRO A 386 13.48 -26.36 -3.75
C PRO A 386 12.41 -25.69 -4.63
N SER A 387 12.08 -26.29 -5.79
CA SER A 387 11.02 -25.88 -6.69
C SER A 387 9.61 -26.21 -6.15
N ASP A 388 9.42 -27.38 -5.52
CA ASP A 388 8.11 -27.79 -4.97
C ASP A 388 7.79 -27.03 -3.68
N ARG A 389 8.80 -26.79 -2.84
CA ARG A 389 8.69 -25.94 -1.67
C ARG A 389 8.32 -24.48 -2.03
N ARG A 390 8.92 -23.96 -3.14
CA ARG A 390 8.60 -22.63 -3.67
C ARG A 390 7.20 -22.58 -4.31
N ARG A 391 6.74 -23.67 -4.94
CA ARG A 391 5.40 -23.76 -5.50
C ARG A 391 4.35 -23.76 -4.39
N ARG A 392 4.55 -24.54 -3.32
CA ARG A 392 3.66 -24.56 -2.14
C ARG A 392 3.65 -23.23 -1.37
N LEU A 393 4.80 -22.54 -1.28
CA LEU A 393 4.85 -21.19 -0.71
C LEU A 393 4.10 -20.18 -1.58
N ARG A 394 4.22 -20.25 -2.92
CA ARG A 394 3.44 -19.42 -3.84
C ARG A 394 1.95 -19.73 -3.77
N GLU A 395 1.56 -20.99 -3.74
CA GLU A 395 0.15 -21.41 -3.57
C GLU A 395 -0.43 -20.96 -2.22
N LYS A 396 0.40 -20.82 -1.18
CA LYS A 396 0.01 -20.18 0.10
C LYS A 396 -0.03 -18.65 0.04
N GLU A 397 0.87 -18.01 -0.70
CA GLU A 397 0.87 -16.56 -0.94
C GLU A 397 -0.29 -16.12 -1.85
N GLU A 398 -0.77 -16.99 -2.74
CA GLU A 398 -1.90 -16.70 -3.66
C GLU A 398 -3.27 -16.74 -2.98
N LYS A 399 -3.43 -17.36 -1.83
CA LYS A 399 -4.67 -17.30 -1.02
C LYS A 399 -4.62 -16.07 -0.12
N LEU A 400 -5.17 -14.95 -0.57
CA LEU A 400 -5.28 -13.70 0.20
C LEU A 400 -5.93 -13.89 1.57
N LEU A 401 -6.86 -14.85 1.73
CA LEU A 401 -7.58 -15.13 2.98
C LEU A 401 -7.85 -16.63 3.09
N PRO A 402 -6.89 -17.46 3.54
CA PRO A 402 -6.99 -18.92 3.52
C PRO A 402 -8.07 -19.51 4.46
N HIS A 403 -8.51 -18.75 5.47
CA HIS A 403 -9.52 -19.15 6.44
C HIS A 403 -10.76 -18.25 6.41
N SER A 404 -11.02 -17.65 5.24
CA SER A 404 -12.07 -16.65 5.11
C SER A 404 -13.46 -17.17 5.47
N ALA A 405 -14.24 -16.27 6.04
CA ALA A 405 -15.63 -16.52 6.34
C ALA A 405 -16.50 -15.34 5.84
N VAL A 406 -17.67 -15.66 5.31
CA VAL A 406 -18.58 -14.68 4.72
C VAL A 406 -19.98 -14.86 5.26
N THR A 407 -20.65 -13.77 5.61
CA THR A 407 -22.07 -13.75 6.00
C THR A 407 -22.73 -12.42 5.64
N VAL A 408 -24.04 -12.37 5.74
CA VAL A 408 -24.82 -11.13 5.69
C VAL A 408 -25.54 -10.96 7.01
N ALA A 409 -25.16 -9.91 7.74
CA ALA A 409 -25.72 -9.58 9.05
C ALA A 409 -25.67 -8.08 9.30
N HIS A 410 -26.47 -7.57 10.22
CA HIS A 410 -26.51 -6.16 10.62
C HIS A 410 -26.68 -5.19 9.45
N GLY A 411 -27.34 -5.62 8.36
CA GLY A 411 -27.49 -4.82 7.13
C GLY A 411 -26.19 -4.66 6.34
N HIS A 412 -25.22 -5.58 6.51
CA HIS A 412 -23.93 -5.57 5.80
C HIS A 412 -23.57 -6.94 5.27
N LEU A 413 -22.89 -6.96 4.14
CA LEU A 413 -22.07 -8.11 3.71
C LEU A 413 -20.76 -8.06 4.50
N LEU A 414 -20.52 -9.09 5.29
CA LEU A 414 -19.34 -9.23 6.16
C LEU A 414 -18.41 -10.29 5.56
N ILE A 415 -17.17 -9.89 5.28
CA ILE A 415 -16.09 -10.76 4.81
C ILE A 415 -14.99 -10.71 5.85
N ALA A 416 -14.63 -11.84 6.43
CA ALA A 416 -13.62 -11.92 7.47
C ALA A 416 -12.45 -12.83 7.06
N SER A 417 -11.26 -12.53 7.55
CA SER A 417 -10.09 -13.40 7.37
C SER A 417 -10.26 -14.75 8.07
N HIS A 418 -11.02 -14.77 9.18
CA HIS A 418 -11.28 -15.95 9.99
C HIS A 418 -12.71 -15.93 10.53
N ARG A 419 -13.26 -17.13 10.78
CA ARG A 419 -14.61 -17.26 11.34
C ARG A 419 -14.72 -16.71 12.76
N ASP A 420 -13.72 -16.88 13.60
CA ASP A 420 -13.74 -16.47 15.01
C ASP A 420 -13.98 -14.96 15.17
N VAL A 421 -13.30 -14.12 14.37
CA VAL A 421 -13.53 -12.68 14.39
C VAL A 421 -14.92 -12.33 13.87
N LEU A 422 -15.43 -13.07 12.88
CA LEU A 422 -16.78 -12.88 12.38
C LEU A 422 -17.84 -13.18 13.45
N GLU A 423 -17.67 -14.30 14.19
CA GLU A 423 -18.56 -14.66 15.29
C GLU A 423 -18.57 -13.61 16.42
N ARG A 424 -17.42 -12.97 16.70
CA ARG A 424 -17.34 -11.86 17.67
C ARG A 424 -18.14 -10.62 17.22
N VAL A 425 -18.24 -10.37 15.91
CA VAL A 425 -19.05 -9.30 15.36
C VAL A 425 -20.55 -9.60 15.43
N LEU A 426 -20.93 -10.89 15.45
CA LEU A 426 -22.31 -11.35 15.47
C LEU A 426 -22.92 -11.45 16.90
N THR A 427 -22.09 -11.37 17.94
CA THR A 427 -22.50 -11.43 19.36
C THR A 427 -22.68 -10.05 19.96
#